data_f07b0698c0feca3edfb509dfc11a0a75
#
_entry.id   f07b0698c0feca3edfb509dfc11a0a75
#
_cell.length_a   1.000
_cell.length_b   1.000
_cell.length_c   1.000
_cell.angle_alpha   90.00
_cell.angle_beta   90.00
_cell.angle_gamma   90.00
#
_symmetry.space_group_name_H-M   'P 1'
#
loop_
_entity.id
_entity.type
_entity.pdbx_description
1 polymer ?
#
loop_
_entity_poly.entity_id
_entity_poly.type
_entity_poly.pdbx_seq_one_letter_code
_entity_poly.pdbx_strand_id
1 'polypeptide(L)'
;MLYAIREIKQRGLVTGHDHFPVYVDSPLAVEATGIFLQCDPTDFDEETQAILKQGVNPIWFDGLKLAVSSDESKLINTDPQPKVILSASGMCEAGRIRHHLKHNLWRKECVILFVGYQAE
;
A
#
# COMPACT_ATOMS: atom_id res chain seq x y z
N MET A 1 -1.95 -4.37 5.72
CA MET A 1 -1.77 -2.93 5.47
C MET A 1 -2.83 -2.35 4.54
N LEU A 2 -3.05 -2.91 3.35
CA LEU A 2 -4.07 -2.42 2.41
C LEU A 2 -5.47 -2.41 3.03
N TYR A 3 -5.84 -3.46 3.75
CA TYR A 3 -7.11 -3.52 4.46
C TYR A 3 -7.28 -2.36 5.45
N ALA A 4 -6.25 -2.09 6.24
CA ALA A 4 -6.27 -1.01 7.22
C ALA A 4 -6.41 0.37 6.55
N ILE A 5 -5.71 0.61 5.45
CA ILE A 5 -5.82 1.85 4.70
C ILE A 5 -7.21 2.02 4.10
N ARG A 6 -7.78 0.95 3.56
CA ARG A 6 -9.15 0.96 3.05
C ARG A 6 -10.14 1.36 4.14
N GLU A 7 -10.02 0.77 5.33
CA GLU A 7 -10.87 1.12 6.48
C GLU A 7 -10.72 2.59 6.88
N ILE A 8 -9.50 3.10 6.91
CA ILE A 8 -9.24 4.52 7.20
C ILE A 8 -9.93 5.44 6.20
N LYS A 9 -9.84 5.12 4.92
CA LYS A 9 -10.49 5.91 3.86
C LYS A 9 -12.02 5.86 3.96
N GLN A 10 -12.58 4.69 4.20
CA GLN A 10 -14.04 4.54 4.32
C GLN A 10 -14.61 5.26 5.53
N ARG A 11 -13.87 5.32 6.63
CA ARG A 11 -14.30 6.02 7.85
C ARG A 11 -14.06 7.52 7.80
N GLY A 12 -13.40 8.02 6.74
CA GLY A 12 -13.10 9.44 6.61
C GLY A 12 -12.20 9.99 7.71
N LEU A 13 -11.24 9.17 8.20
CA LEU A 13 -10.37 9.55 9.31
C LEU A 13 -9.30 10.55 8.92
N VAL A 14 -9.00 10.69 7.63
CA VAL A 14 -8.02 11.66 7.12
C VAL A 14 -8.79 12.84 6.53
N THR A 15 -8.95 13.89 7.33
CA THR A 15 -9.66 15.10 6.90
C THR A 15 -8.81 15.92 5.96
N GLY A 16 -9.42 16.39 4.87
CA GLY A 16 -8.74 17.22 3.87
C GLY A 16 -7.93 16.46 2.82
N HIS A 17 -7.76 15.15 2.97
CA HIS A 17 -6.97 14.31 2.06
C HIS A 17 -7.65 12.97 1.77
N ASP A 18 -8.98 12.96 1.60
CA ASP A 18 -9.76 11.72 1.46
C ASP A 18 -9.44 10.93 0.18
N HIS A 19 -8.87 11.58 -0.82
CA HIS A 19 -8.60 11.00 -2.14
C HIS A 19 -7.10 10.79 -2.40
N PHE A 20 -6.29 10.69 -1.36
CA PHE A 20 -4.86 10.47 -1.56
C PHE A 20 -4.59 9.13 -2.26
N PRO A 21 -3.67 9.07 -3.24
CA PRO A 21 -3.31 7.81 -3.88
C PRO A 21 -2.45 6.94 -2.97
N VAL A 22 -2.60 5.62 -3.11
CA VAL A 22 -1.79 4.62 -2.45
C VAL A 22 -1.10 3.78 -3.52
N TYR A 23 0.21 3.76 -3.49
CA TYR A 23 1.02 2.99 -4.45
C TYR A 23 1.57 1.74 -3.78
N VAL A 24 1.36 0.59 -4.41
CA VAL A 24 2.05 -0.65 -4.05
C VAL A 24 3.23 -0.80 -4.99
N ASP A 25 4.41 -0.47 -4.51
CA ASP A 25 5.65 -0.48 -5.32
C ASP A 25 6.56 -1.63 -4.92
N SER A 26 6.10 -2.83 -5.24
CA SER A 26 6.85 -4.07 -5.04
C SER A 26 6.28 -5.13 -5.96
N PRO A 27 7.06 -5.70 -6.89
CA PRO A 27 6.56 -6.76 -7.76
C PRO A 27 5.99 -7.94 -6.98
N LEU A 28 6.65 -8.34 -5.90
CA LEU A 28 6.21 -9.46 -5.06
C LEU A 28 4.89 -9.13 -4.35
N ALA A 29 4.73 -7.91 -3.86
CA ALA A 29 3.48 -7.48 -3.22
C ALA A 29 2.32 -7.42 -4.23
N VAL A 30 2.59 -7.02 -5.47
CA VAL A 30 1.58 -7.03 -6.55
C VAL A 30 1.13 -8.46 -6.83
N GLU A 31 2.06 -9.41 -6.94
CA GLU A 31 1.74 -10.82 -7.12
C GLU A 31 0.94 -11.38 -5.95
N ALA A 32 1.34 -11.09 -4.72
CA ALA A 32 0.64 -11.53 -3.51
C ALA A 32 -0.80 -10.98 -3.47
N THR A 33 -1.01 -9.74 -3.86
CA THR A 33 -2.33 -9.12 -3.96
C THR A 33 -3.20 -9.86 -4.98
N GLY A 34 -2.64 -10.21 -6.14
CA GLY A 34 -3.34 -11.00 -7.15
C GLY A 34 -3.76 -12.39 -6.64
N ILE A 35 -2.87 -13.07 -5.93
CA ILE A 35 -3.15 -14.38 -5.32
C ILE A 35 -4.26 -14.25 -4.27
N PHE A 36 -4.22 -13.23 -3.42
CA PHE A 36 -5.25 -12.98 -2.42
C PHE A 36 -6.64 -12.88 -3.05
N LEU A 37 -6.74 -12.19 -4.18
CA LEU A 37 -8.01 -12.01 -4.90
C LEU A 37 -8.53 -13.30 -5.53
N GLN A 38 -7.68 -14.31 -5.72
CA GLN A 38 -8.03 -15.61 -6.30
C GLN A 38 -8.31 -16.67 -5.22
N CYS A 39 -8.06 -16.38 -3.95
CA CYS A 39 -8.29 -17.33 -2.86
C CYS A 39 -9.78 -17.62 -2.66
N ASP A 40 -10.09 -18.83 -2.15
CA ASP A 40 -11.44 -19.21 -1.78
C ASP A 40 -11.91 -18.32 -0.62
N PRO A 41 -13.11 -17.70 -0.72
CA PRO A 41 -13.66 -16.89 0.37
C PRO A 41 -13.74 -17.61 1.72
N THR A 42 -13.86 -18.93 1.75
CA THR A 42 -13.91 -19.71 2.98
C THR A 42 -12.60 -19.73 3.76
N ASP A 43 -11.48 -19.38 3.11
CA ASP A 43 -10.16 -19.29 3.75
C ASP A 43 -9.97 -17.99 4.56
N PHE A 44 -10.90 -17.05 4.48
CA PHE A 44 -10.83 -15.78 5.17
C PHE A 44 -11.59 -15.81 6.50
N ASP A 45 -11.30 -14.84 7.36
CA ASP A 45 -12.06 -14.65 8.58
C ASP A 45 -13.51 -14.20 8.30
N GLU A 46 -14.35 -14.26 9.32
CA GLU A 46 -15.77 -13.95 9.18
C GLU A 46 -16.02 -12.51 8.74
N GLU A 47 -15.21 -11.57 9.22
CA GLU A 47 -15.33 -10.16 8.86
C GLU A 47 -15.03 -9.95 7.37
N THR A 48 -13.96 -10.54 6.85
CA THR A 48 -13.58 -10.48 5.44
C THR A 48 -14.62 -11.15 4.56
N GLN A 49 -15.15 -12.31 4.99
CA GLN A 49 -16.22 -12.99 4.27
C GLN A 49 -17.49 -12.14 4.18
N ALA A 50 -17.85 -11.43 5.24
CA ALA A 50 -19.00 -10.54 5.25
C ALA A 50 -18.83 -9.39 4.23
N ILE A 51 -17.64 -8.82 4.13
CA ILE A 51 -17.31 -7.77 3.16
C ILE A 51 -17.42 -8.31 1.73
N LEU A 52 -16.90 -9.51 1.47
CA LEU A 52 -16.97 -10.15 0.16
C LEU A 52 -18.40 -10.45 -0.27
N LYS A 53 -19.27 -10.88 0.67
CA LYS A 53 -20.69 -11.14 0.41
C LYS A 53 -21.45 -9.89 -0.05
N GLN A 54 -20.97 -8.71 0.36
CA GLN A 54 -21.55 -7.44 -0.08
C GLN A 54 -21.07 -7.02 -1.48
N GLY A 55 -20.26 -7.83 -2.13
CA GLY A 55 -19.66 -7.52 -3.43
C GLY A 55 -18.50 -6.52 -3.37
N VAL A 56 -17.94 -6.29 -2.19
CA VAL A 56 -16.85 -5.35 -1.96
C VAL A 56 -15.53 -6.11 -1.83
N ASN A 57 -14.49 -5.63 -2.51
CA ASN A 57 -13.15 -6.18 -2.37
C ASN A 57 -12.49 -5.60 -1.10
N PRO A 58 -12.05 -6.44 -0.13
CA PRO A 58 -11.54 -5.96 1.15
C PRO A 58 -10.17 -5.28 1.07
N ILE A 59 -9.43 -5.45 -0.02
CA ILE A 59 -8.11 -4.82 -0.20
C ILE A 59 -8.05 -3.84 -1.36
N TRP A 60 -9.11 -3.71 -2.14
CA TRP A 60 -9.19 -2.75 -3.24
C TRP A 60 -9.98 -1.51 -2.82
N PHE A 61 -9.51 -0.34 -3.21
CA PHE A 61 -10.20 0.94 -3.00
C PHE A 61 -9.79 1.95 -4.06
N ASP A 62 -10.56 3.02 -4.18
CA ASP A 62 -10.25 4.10 -5.12
C ASP A 62 -8.93 4.77 -4.75
N GLY A 63 -8.08 4.95 -5.74
CA GLY A 63 -6.75 5.53 -5.57
C GLY A 63 -5.64 4.51 -5.32
N LEU A 64 -5.97 3.21 -5.22
CA LEU A 64 -4.96 2.16 -5.17
C LEU A 64 -4.33 1.98 -6.55
N LYS A 65 -3.00 2.07 -6.61
CA LYS A 65 -2.23 1.92 -7.83
C LYS A 65 -1.10 0.92 -7.62
N LEU A 66 -0.92 0.04 -8.59
CA LEU A 66 0.12 -0.99 -8.55
C LEU A 66 1.26 -0.58 -9.50
N ALA A 67 2.45 -0.36 -8.95
CA ALA A 67 3.62 -0.03 -9.75
C ALA A 67 4.40 -1.31 -10.04
N VAL A 68 4.39 -1.74 -11.30
CA VAL A 68 5.03 -2.98 -11.75
C VAL A 68 6.44 -2.74 -12.27
N SER A 69 6.64 -1.67 -13.03
CA SER A 69 7.94 -1.35 -13.65
C SER A 69 8.78 -0.40 -12.81
N SER A 70 10.09 -0.41 -13.08
CA SER A 70 11.02 0.54 -12.47
C SER A 70 10.72 1.99 -12.85
N ASP A 71 10.21 2.21 -14.05
CA ASP A 71 9.89 3.55 -14.55
C ASP A 71 8.67 4.11 -13.83
N GLU A 72 7.65 3.28 -13.59
CA GLU A 72 6.50 3.65 -12.77
C GLU A 72 6.93 4.02 -11.35
N SER A 73 7.83 3.24 -10.76
CA SER A 73 8.39 3.50 -9.43
C SER A 73 9.09 4.87 -9.36
N LYS A 74 9.88 5.21 -10.37
CA LYS A 74 10.57 6.50 -10.43
C LYS A 74 9.59 7.67 -10.54
N LEU A 75 8.52 7.51 -11.30
CA LEU A 75 7.51 8.55 -11.48
C LEU A 75 6.78 8.89 -10.17
N ILE A 76 6.63 7.94 -9.25
CA ILE A 76 6.01 8.19 -7.95
C ILE A 76 6.75 9.29 -7.19
N ASN A 77 8.08 9.31 -7.24
CA ASN A 77 8.90 10.28 -6.51
C ASN A 77 8.90 11.68 -7.14
N THR A 78 8.42 11.82 -8.35
CA THR A 78 8.35 13.13 -9.04
C THR A 78 7.02 13.86 -8.79
N ASP A 79 6.01 13.15 -8.28
CA ASP A 79 4.69 13.71 -7.99
C ASP A 79 4.72 14.39 -6.61
N PRO A 80 4.44 15.70 -6.52
CA PRO A 80 4.47 16.43 -5.24
C PRO A 80 3.23 16.22 -4.37
N GLN A 81 2.20 15.53 -4.86
CA GLN A 81 0.96 15.35 -4.11
C GLN A 81 1.14 14.39 -2.92
N PRO A 82 0.38 14.61 -1.82
CA PRO A 82 0.37 13.64 -0.71
C PRO A 82 -0.03 12.26 -1.19
N LYS A 83 0.71 11.23 -0.75
CA LYS A 83 0.48 9.85 -1.14
C LYS A 83 1.02 8.89 -0.10
N VAL A 84 0.58 7.64 -0.17
CA VAL A 84 1.13 6.53 0.60
C VAL A 84 1.86 5.60 -0.35
N ILE A 85 3.06 5.17 0.00
CA ILE A 85 3.86 4.22 -0.77
C ILE A 85 4.10 2.99 0.10
N LEU A 86 3.64 1.84 -0.36
CA LEU A 86 3.89 0.55 0.26
C LEU A 86 4.98 -0.14 -0.55
N SER A 87 6.13 -0.35 0.06
CA SER A 87 7.29 -0.89 -0.64
C SER A 87 8.07 -1.87 0.24
N ALA A 88 8.68 -2.87 -0.35
CA ALA A 88 9.61 -3.79 0.29
C ALA A 88 11.06 -3.34 0.04
N SER A 89 12.03 -3.74 0.86
CA SER A 89 11.91 -4.63 2.01
C SER A 89 11.71 -3.87 3.32
N GLY A 90 11.16 -4.56 4.32
CA GLY A 90 10.85 -3.98 5.64
C GLY A 90 12.06 -3.49 6.41
N MET A 91 13.25 -4.01 6.16
CA MET A 91 14.50 -3.57 6.80
C MET A 91 15.26 -2.51 6.00
N CYS A 92 14.72 -2.10 4.87
CA CYS A 92 15.30 -1.06 4.00
C CYS A 92 16.69 -1.39 3.42
N GLU A 93 17.08 -2.65 3.45
CA GLU A 93 18.39 -3.10 2.94
C GLU A 93 18.39 -3.36 1.45
N ALA A 94 17.24 -3.70 0.89
CA ALA A 94 17.09 -4.06 -0.52
C ALA A 94 15.73 -3.62 -1.04
N GLY A 95 15.53 -3.75 -2.34
CA GLY A 95 14.26 -3.47 -3.00
C GLY A 95 14.03 -2.00 -3.31
N ARG A 96 12.85 -1.71 -3.80
CA ARG A 96 12.47 -0.38 -4.28
C ARG A 96 12.35 0.66 -3.17
N ILE A 97 12.17 0.23 -1.93
CA ILE A 97 12.10 1.14 -0.77
C ILE A 97 13.37 2.01 -0.64
N ARG A 98 14.54 1.49 -1.00
CA ARG A 98 15.79 2.24 -0.95
C ARG A 98 15.73 3.48 -1.85
N HIS A 99 15.13 3.35 -3.01
CA HIS A 99 14.98 4.44 -3.96
C HIS A 99 14.04 5.52 -3.44
N HIS A 100 12.91 5.11 -2.85
CA HIS A 100 11.96 6.05 -2.24
C HIS A 100 12.58 6.77 -1.04
N LEU A 101 13.35 6.08 -0.21
CA LEU A 101 14.05 6.69 0.92
C LEU A 101 15.08 7.71 0.45
N LYS A 102 15.85 7.39 -0.57
CA LYS A 102 16.83 8.32 -1.14
C LYS A 102 16.19 9.65 -1.55
N HIS A 103 15.00 9.61 -2.12
CA HIS A 103 14.33 10.81 -2.61
C HIS A 103 13.51 11.55 -1.55
N ASN A 104 13.14 10.90 -0.44
CA ASN A 104 12.16 11.45 0.49
C ASN A 104 12.63 11.53 1.96
N LEU A 105 13.71 10.85 2.33
CA LEU A 105 14.15 10.79 3.72
C LEU A 105 14.49 12.16 4.32
N TRP A 106 14.99 13.08 3.51
CA TRP A 106 15.36 14.44 3.92
C TRP A 106 14.16 15.39 4.04
N ARG A 107 12.99 15.00 3.54
CA ARG A 107 11.79 15.85 3.54
C ARG A 107 11.09 15.76 4.89
N LYS A 108 10.87 16.89 5.53
CA LYS A 108 10.25 16.96 6.86
C LYS A 108 8.79 16.52 6.88
N GLU A 109 8.09 16.70 5.78
CA GLU A 109 6.69 16.35 5.60
C GLU A 109 6.47 14.85 5.35
N CYS A 110 7.53 14.08 5.13
CA CYS A 110 7.44 12.64 4.90
C CYS A 110 7.54 11.87 6.22
N VAL A 111 6.68 10.85 6.36
CA VAL A 111 6.72 9.91 7.48
C VAL A 111 7.09 8.53 6.94
N ILE A 112 8.03 7.88 7.62
CA ILE A 112 8.45 6.52 7.29
C ILE A 112 7.94 5.60 8.38
N LEU A 113 7.09 4.66 7.98
CA LEU A 113 6.46 3.70 8.89
C LEU A 113 7.02 2.30 8.66
N PHE A 114 7.66 1.75 9.68
CA PHE A 114 8.12 0.37 9.66
C PHE A 114 7.02 -0.54 10.17
N VAL A 115 6.65 -1.54 9.37
CA VAL A 115 5.60 -2.49 9.71
C VAL A 115 6.19 -3.90 9.72
N GLY A 116 5.96 -4.61 10.81
CA GLY A 116 6.45 -5.96 11.00
C GLY A 116 7.75 -6.03 11.78
N TYR A 117 8.36 -7.21 11.77
CA TYR A 117 9.58 -7.48 12.51
C TYR A 117 10.78 -6.73 11.93
N GLN A 118 11.58 -6.15 12.82
CA GLN A 118 12.85 -5.53 12.46
C GLN A 118 13.99 -6.30 13.15
N ALA A 119 15.02 -6.68 12.40
CA ALA A 119 16.20 -7.30 12.96
C ALA A 119 17.03 -6.28 13.75
N GLU A 120 17.63 -6.72 14.84
CA GLU A 120 18.57 -5.92 15.61
C GLU A 120 19.93 -5.76 14.92
#